data_da4450d28e585a9daf079c53d117c75e
#
_entry.id   da4450d28e585a9daf079c53d117c75e
#
_cell.length_a   1.000
_cell.length_b   1.000
_cell.length_c   1.000
_cell.angle_alpha   90.00
_cell.angle_beta   90.00
_cell.angle_gamma   90.00
#
_symmetry.space_group_name_H-M   'P 1'
#
loop_
_entity.id
_entity.type
_entity.pdbx_description
1 polymer ?
#
loop_
_entity_poly.entity_id
_entity_poly.type
_entity_poly.pdbx_seq_one_letter_code
_entity_poly.pdbx_strand_id
1 'polypeptide(L)'
;MHKVSTERKTFSKILVAIDELNKSTASTDKAVDYAANIASDYDAQLIILHVIRADARVHGIDPPSHIIEMKKQAEASFVKITEKLYEDSGSNNKESTLKIKTDIIASVKIADAIVNYAKDKHIDLIVTGTRARNKFKSVLLGSVASDVVTYAHCPVLIAK
;
A
#
# COMPACT_ATOMS: atom_id res chain seq x y z
N MET A 1 10.78 41.45 -11.27
CA MET A 1 10.65 40.61 -10.06
C MET A 1 9.83 39.38 -10.44
N HIS A 2 10.47 38.25 -10.68
CA HIS A 2 9.74 36.99 -10.87
C HIS A 2 9.31 36.49 -9.48
N LYS A 3 8.01 36.54 -9.19
CA LYS A 3 7.42 35.75 -8.11
C LYS A 3 7.58 34.28 -8.48
N VAL A 4 8.57 33.62 -7.92
CA VAL A 4 8.59 32.16 -7.87
C VAL A 4 7.45 31.79 -6.94
N SER A 5 6.29 31.45 -7.52
CA SER A 5 5.21 30.79 -6.82
C SER A 5 5.72 29.42 -6.39
N THR A 6 6.18 29.31 -5.16
CA THR A 6 6.48 28.04 -4.53
C THR A 6 5.15 27.40 -4.13
N GLU A 7 4.39 26.92 -5.11
CA GLU A 7 3.31 26.00 -4.82
C GLU A 7 3.92 24.77 -4.15
N ARG A 8 3.71 24.66 -2.85
CA ARG A 8 4.07 23.44 -2.12
C ARG A 8 3.26 22.33 -2.76
N LYS A 9 3.93 21.39 -3.42
CA LYS A 9 3.32 20.21 -3.98
C LYS A 9 2.71 19.43 -2.82
N THR A 10 1.39 19.46 -2.69
CA THR A 10 0.65 18.75 -1.65
C THR A 10 0.31 17.34 -2.13
N PHE A 11 0.38 16.36 -1.25
CA PHE A 11 -0.14 15.02 -1.55
C PHE A 11 -1.67 15.06 -1.46
N SER A 12 -2.35 14.58 -2.50
CA SER A 12 -3.81 14.43 -2.53
C SER A 12 -4.24 12.97 -2.42
N LYS A 13 -3.43 12.07 -2.95
CA LYS A 13 -3.69 10.62 -2.93
C LYS A 13 -2.42 9.85 -2.63
N ILE A 14 -2.48 9.04 -1.60
CA ILE A 14 -1.37 8.18 -1.15
C ILE A 14 -1.81 6.73 -1.29
N LEU A 15 -0.98 5.93 -1.93
CA LEU A 15 -1.16 4.50 -2.08
C LEU A 15 -0.24 3.76 -1.13
N VAL A 16 -0.76 2.88 -0.29
CA VAL A 16 0.04 1.87 0.39
C VAL A 16 -0.25 0.50 -0.21
N ALA A 17 0.79 -0.13 -0.74
CA ALA A 17 0.71 -1.49 -1.26
C ALA A 17 1.09 -2.48 -0.18
N ILE A 18 0.14 -3.34 0.20
CA ILE A 18 0.34 -4.39 1.21
C ILE A 18 0.39 -5.77 0.57
N ASP A 19 1.25 -6.64 1.11
CA ASP A 19 1.58 -7.90 0.49
C ASP A 19 0.80 -9.07 1.09
N GLU A 20 1.18 -9.61 2.22
CA GLU A 20 0.52 -10.78 2.81
C GLU A 20 -0.42 -10.38 3.94
N LEU A 21 -1.70 -10.67 3.74
CA LEU A 21 -2.78 -10.31 4.67
C LEU A 21 -2.84 -11.21 5.92
N ASN A 22 -2.29 -12.43 5.83
CA ASN A 22 -2.34 -13.41 6.92
C ASN A 22 -1.09 -13.42 7.81
N LYS A 23 -0.05 -12.71 7.41
CA LYS A 23 1.18 -12.54 8.18
C LYS A 23 1.58 -11.08 8.08
N SER A 24 0.95 -10.26 8.92
CA SER A 24 1.42 -8.88 9.11
C SER A 24 2.90 -8.93 9.44
N THR A 25 3.74 -8.42 8.54
CA THR A 25 5.16 -8.23 8.81
C THR A 25 5.34 -6.86 9.43
N ALA A 26 6.32 -6.71 10.32
CA ALA A 26 6.61 -5.41 10.94
C ALA A 26 6.81 -4.29 9.89
N SER A 27 7.32 -4.61 8.69
CA SER A 27 7.49 -3.65 7.60
C SER A 27 6.17 -3.28 6.92
N THR A 28 5.20 -4.20 6.84
CA THR A 28 3.85 -3.90 6.32
C THR A 28 3.11 -2.98 7.28
N ASP A 29 3.14 -3.26 8.57
CA ASP A 29 2.50 -2.41 9.59
C ASP A 29 3.10 -1.01 9.58
N LYS A 30 4.43 -0.90 9.53
CA LYS A 30 5.11 0.40 9.40
C LYS A 30 4.72 1.14 8.11
N ALA A 31 4.61 0.45 6.98
CA ALA A 31 4.21 1.06 5.72
C ALA A 31 2.79 1.66 5.82
N VAL A 32 1.86 0.94 6.43
CA VAL A 32 0.50 1.40 6.67
C VAL A 32 0.49 2.60 7.62
N ASP A 33 1.22 2.52 8.73
CA ASP A 33 1.30 3.61 9.71
C ASP A 33 1.93 4.88 9.12
N TYR A 34 3.01 4.78 8.35
CA TYR A 34 3.59 5.94 7.66
C TYR A 34 2.64 6.54 6.64
N ALA A 35 1.99 5.70 5.82
CA ALA A 35 1.04 6.17 4.82
C ALA A 35 -0.16 6.90 5.46
N ALA A 36 -0.68 6.37 6.56
CA ALA A 36 -1.79 6.97 7.30
C ALA A 36 -1.40 8.31 7.94
N ASN A 37 -0.21 8.39 8.55
CA ASN A 37 0.29 9.63 9.14
C ASN A 37 0.46 10.72 8.07
N ILE A 38 1.09 10.39 6.93
CA ILE A 38 1.26 11.35 5.83
C ILE A 38 -0.10 11.76 5.26
N ALA A 39 -1.03 10.81 5.07
CA ALA A 39 -2.38 11.11 4.59
C ALA A 39 -3.13 12.07 5.53
N SER A 40 -3.00 11.84 6.84
CA SER A 40 -3.59 12.73 7.87
C SER A 40 -2.97 14.13 7.84
N ASP A 41 -1.64 14.24 7.72
CA ASP A 41 -0.94 15.54 7.74
C ASP A 41 -1.25 16.40 6.50
N TYR A 42 -1.54 15.76 5.36
CA TYR A 42 -1.86 16.45 4.11
C TYR A 42 -3.35 16.48 3.76
N ASP A 43 -4.23 15.98 4.62
CA ASP A 43 -5.66 15.77 4.33
C ASP A 43 -5.88 14.98 3.01
N ALA A 44 -4.98 14.03 2.74
CA ALA A 44 -4.98 13.23 1.53
C ALA A 44 -5.88 11.98 1.67
N GLN A 45 -6.33 11.46 0.54
CA GLN A 45 -6.96 10.14 0.50
C GLN A 45 -5.91 9.05 0.63
N LEU A 46 -6.08 8.16 1.60
CA LEU A 46 -5.28 6.93 1.72
C LEU A 46 -5.95 5.79 0.97
N ILE A 47 -5.23 5.18 0.04
CA ILE A 47 -5.68 3.98 -0.67
C ILE A 47 -4.82 2.80 -0.22
N ILE A 48 -5.45 1.77 0.33
CA ILE A 48 -4.79 0.53 0.73
C ILE A 48 -5.06 -0.50 -0.37
N LEU A 49 -4.00 -0.89 -1.09
CA LEU A 49 -4.07 -1.82 -2.21
C LEU A 49 -3.46 -3.17 -1.85
N HIS A 50 -4.18 -4.24 -2.16
CA HIS A 50 -3.64 -5.59 -2.19
C HIS A 50 -3.71 -6.16 -3.61
N VAL A 51 -2.61 -6.76 -4.08
CA VAL A 51 -2.54 -7.42 -5.37
C VAL A 51 -2.45 -8.92 -5.16
N ILE A 52 -3.53 -9.64 -5.52
CA ILE A 52 -3.55 -11.10 -5.50
C ILE A 52 -2.74 -11.63 -6.68
N ARG A 53 -1.82 -12.57 -6.40
CA ARG A 53 -1.04 -13.24 -7.45
C ARG A 53 -1.93 -14.21 -8.23
N ALA A 54 -2.21 -13.91 -9.49
CA ALA A 54 -3.14 -14.67 -10.32
C ALA A 54 -2.57 -15.96 -10.90
N ASP A 55 -1.22 -16.12 -10.91
CA ASP A 55 -0.53 -17.30 -11.42
C ASP A 55 -0.20 -18.34 -10.34
N ALA A 56 -0.57 -18.06 -9.09
CA ALA A 56 -0.31 -19.00 -7.99
C ALA A 56 -1.11 -20.30 -8.20
N ARG A 57 -0.44 -21.33 -8.67
CA ARG A 57 -0.97 -22.68 -8.68
C ARG A 57 -0.92 -23.23 -7.26
N VAL A 58 -2.03 -23.16 -6.55
CA VAL A 58 -2.18 -23.84 -5.27
C VAL A 58 -2.61 -25.27 -5.57
N HIS A 59 -1.92 -26.24 -4.99
CA HIS A 59 -2.11 -27.68 -5.19
C HIS A 59 -3.60 -28.06 -5.28
N GLY A 60 -4.08 -28.39 -6.47
CA GLY A 60 -5.40 -28.97 -6.72
C GLY A 60 -6.61 -28.04 -6.62
N ILE A 61 -6.43 -26.73 -6.44
CA ILE A 61 -7.52 -25.76 -6.39
C ILE A 61 -7.62 -25.03 -7.72
N ASP A 62 -8.83 -24.97 -8.26
CA ASP A 62 -9.14 -24.21 -9.47
C ASP A 62 -8.77 -22.72 -9.31
N PRO A 63 -8.03 -22.11 -10.24
CA PRO A 63 -7.59 -20.73 -10.15
C PRO A 63 -8.66 -19.69 -9.79
N PRO A 64 -9.89 -19.72 -10.35
CA PRO A 64 -10.97 -18.83 -9.96
C PRO A 64 -11.37 -18.96 -8.48
N SER A 65 -11.49 -20.18 -7.97
CA SER A 65 -11.87 -20.44 -6.57
C SER A 65 -10.80 -19.94 -5.60
N HIS A 66 -9.54 -20.07 -5.95
CA HIS A 66 -8.42 -19.55 -5.17
C HIS A 66 -8.46 -18.01 -5.07
N ILE A 67 -8.69 -17.32 -6.19
CA ILE A 67 -8.79 -15.85 -6.22
C ILE A 67 -9.97 -15.36 -5.37
N ILE A 68 -11.12 -16.04 -5.44
CA ILE A 68 -12.29 -15.71 -4.61
C ILE A 68 -11.97 -15.81 -3.13
N GLU A 69 -11.32 -16.90 -2.71
CA GLU A 69 -10.93 -17.11 -1.30
C GLU A 69 -9.91 -16.07 -0.84
N MET A 70 -8.90 -15.79 -1.65
CA MET A 70 -7.89 -14.76 -1.36
C MET A 70 -8.52 -13.37 -1.25
N LYS A 71 -9.49 -13.05 -2.11
CA LYS A 71 -10.22 -11.78 -2.05
C LYS A 71 -11.00 -11.65 -0.74
N LYS A 72 -11.70 -12.70 -0.31
CA LYS A 72 -12.44 -12.72 0.95
C LYS A 72 -11.52 -12.53 2.16
N GLN A 73 -10.36 -13.16 2.16
CA GLN A 73 -9.35 -13.00 3.21
C GLN A 73 -8.78 -11.56 3.21
N ALA A 74 -8.57 -10.97 2.04
CA ALA A 74 -8.12 -9.60 1.89
C ALA A 74 -9.15 -8.61 2.45
N GLU A 75 -10.41 -8.78 2.12
CA GLU A 75 -11.50 -7.94 2.64
C GLU A 75 -11.57 -7.98 4.17
N ALA A 76 -11.48 -9.19 4.77
CA ALA A 76 -11.46 -9.34 6.22
C ALA A 76 -10.26 -8.67 6.89
N SER A 77 -9.09 -8.70 6.25
CA SER A 77 -7.89 -8.04 6.76
C SER A 77 -7.99 -6.52 6.64
N PHE A 78 -8.58 -6.00 5.57
CA PHE A 78 -8.81 -4.58 5.40
C PHE A 78 -9.73 -4.00 6.48
N VAL A 79 -10.76 -4.72 6.89
CA VAL A 79 -11.63 -4.30 8.00
C VAL A 79 -10.80 -4.07 9.25
N LYS A 80 -9.95 -5.03 9.63
CA LYS A 80 -9.08 -4.91 10.82
C LYS A 80 -8.09 -3.75 10.72
N ILE A 81 -7.48 -3.54 9.56
CA ILE A 81 -6.54 -2.44 9.34
C ILE A 81 -7.25 -1.09 9.46
N THR A 82 -8.41 -0.94 8.83
CA THR A 82 -9.15 0.32 8.85
C THR A 82 -9.71 0.63 10.22
N GLU A 83 -10.23 -0.36 10.97
CA GLU A 83 -10.66 -0.19 12.35
C GLU A 83 -9.51 0.33 13.23
N LYS A 84 -8.35 -0.32 13.17
CA LYS A 84 -7.16 0.12 13.91
C LYS A 84 -6.77 1.56 13.56
N LEU A 85 -6.72 1.91 12.28
CA LEU A 85 -6.36 3.26 11.85
C LEU A 85 -7.34 4.34 12.33
N TYR A 86 -8.64 4.03 12.39
CA TYR A 86 -9.64 4.96 12.92
C TYR A 86 -9.53 5.10 14.45
N GLU A 87 -9.28 4.02 15.17
CA GLU A 87 -9.05 4.05 16.62
C GLU A 87 -7.82 4.91 16.97
N ASP A 88 -6.69 4.69 16.26
CA ASP A 88 -5.46 5.44 16.47
C ASP A 88 -5.63 6.94 16.14
N SER A 89 -6.43 7.28 15.12
CA SER A 89 -6.72 8.66 14.74
C SER A 89 -7.58 9.38 15.78
N GLY A 90 -8.53 8.70 16.41
CA GLY A 90 -9.40 9.27 17.45
C GLY A 90 -8.68 9.55 18.77
N SER A 91 -7.60 8.83 19.07
CA SER A 91 -6.83 8.98 20.30
C SER A 91 -6.00 10.28 20.36
N ASN A 92 -5.72 10.91 19.25
CA ASN A 92 -4.79 12.05 19.15
C ASN A 92 -5.45 13.45 19.13
N ASN A 93 -6.73 13.60 19.49
CA ASN A 93 -7.46 14.88 19.48
C ASN A 93 -7.37 15.68 18.15
N LYS A 94 -6.97 15.05 17.06
CA LYS A 94 -7.03 15.64 15.72
C LYS A 94 -8.39 15.32 15.11
N GLU A 95 -9.18 16.31 14.82
CA GLU A 95 -10.45 16.21 14.06
C GLU A 95 -10.26 15.74 12.59
N SER A 96 -9.09 15.19 12.23
CA SER A 96 -8.86 14.73 10.88
C SER A 96 -9.48 13.36 10.68
N THR A 97 -10.63 13.33 10.04
CA THR A 97 -11.20 12.08 9.51
C THR A 97 -10.34 11.56 8.37
N LEU A 98 -9.53 10.55 8.65
CA LEU A 98 -8.71 9.88 7.65
C LEU A 98 -9.62 9.31 6.54
N LYS A 99 -9.39 9.72 5.29
CA LYS A 99 -10.17 9.27 4.12
C LYS A 99 -9.56 7.99 3.57
N ILE A 100 -10.06 6.84 4.00
CA ILE A 100 -9.52 5.53 3.60
C ILE A 100 -10.38 4.91 2.48
N LYS A 101 -9.70 4.40 1.46
CA LYS A 101 -10.24 3.51 0.43
C LYS A 101 -9.42 2.24 0.40
N THR A 102 -10.07 1.10 0.25
CA THR A 102 -9.42 -0.20 0.04
C THR A 102 -9.70 -0.72 -1.35
N ASP A 103 -8.73 -1.39 -1.97
CA ASP A 103 -8.92 -2.01 -3.28
C ASP A 103 -8.12 -3.31 -3.39
N ILE A 104 -8.68 -4.26 -4.14
CA ILE A 104 -8.08 -5.58 -4.37
C ILE A 104 -8.10 -5.84 -5.86
N ILE A 105 -6.94 -6.12 -6.42
CA ILE A 105 -6.79 -6.49 -7.82
C ILE A 105 -6.04 -7.81 -7.95
N ALA A 106 -6.20 -8.51 -9.05
CA ALA A 106 -5.47 -9.74 -9.35
C ALA A 106 -4.52 -9.51 -10.53
N SER A 107 -3.28 -9.97 -10.42
CA SER A 107 -2.30 -9.85 -11.50
C SER A 107 -1.22 -10.91 -11.40
N VAL A 108 -0.69 -11.31 -12.54
CA VAL A 108 0.50 -12.16 -12.62
C VAL A 108 1.75 -11.37 -12.22
N LYS A 109 1.79 -10.08 -12.57
CA LYS A 109 2.92 -9.18 -12.31
C LYS A 109 2.53 -8.14 -11.26
N ILE A 110 2.89 -8.37 -10.01
CA ILE A 110 2.47 -7.55 -8.87
C ILE A 110 2.99 -6.12 -8.97
N ALA A 111 4.27 -5.93 -9.26
CA ALA A 111 4.87 -4.59 -9.35
C ALA A 111 4.26 -3.76 -10.50
N ASP A 112 4.09 -4.36 -11.68
CA ASP A 112 3.44 -3.70 -12.83
C ASP A 112 2.01 -3.28 -12.48
N ALA A 113 1.27 -4.15 -11.76
CA ALA A 113 -0.09 -3.84 -11.33
C ALA A 113 -0.15 -2.65 -10.37
N ILE A 114 0.78 -2.58 -9.41
CA ILE A 114 0.88 -1.44 -8.47
C ILE A 114 1.19 -0.15 -9.23
N VAL A 115 2.19 -0.18 -10.11
CA VAL A 115 2.63 1.00 -10.88
C VAL A 115 1.51 1.50 -11.81
N ASN A 116 0.85 0.59 -12.53
CA ASN A 116 -0.26 0.95 -13.42
C ASN A 116 -1.46 1.48 -12.63
N TYR A 117 -1.82 0.84 -11.51
CA TYR A 117 -2.87 1.33 -10.63
C TYR A 117 -2.56 2.75 -10.12
N ALA A 118 -1.33 2.99 -9.69
CA ALA A 118 -0.90 4.30 -9.22
C ALA A 118 -1.00 5.38 -10.31
N LYS A 119 -0.64 5.04 -11.54
CA LYS A 119 -0.76 5.93 -12.71
C LYS A 119 -2.22 6.23 -13.04
N ASP A 120 -3.06 5.21 -13.15
CA ASP A 120 -4.47 5.34 -13.52
C ASP A 120 -5.30 6.10 -12.48
N LYS A 121 -4.95 5.97 -11.20
CA LYS A 121 -5.61 6.68 -10.10
C LYS A 121 -4.98 8.03 -9.75
N HIS A 122 -3.94 8.44 -10.47
CA HIS A 122 -3.21 9.69 -10.21
C HIS A 122 -2.68 9.76 -8.78
N ILE A 123 -1.95 8.73 -8.37
CA ILE A 123 -1.33 8.66 -7.05
C ILE A 123 -0.11 9.59 -6.98
N ASP A 124 0.01 10.31 -5.88
CA ASP A 124 1.10 11.27 -5.65
C ASP A 124 2.27 10.67 -4.86
N LEU A 125 2.02 9.61 -4.10
CA LEU A 125 3.02 8.90 -3.30
C LEU A 125 2.63 7.43 -3.18
N ILE A 126 3.59 6.53 -3.46
CA ILE A 126 3.46 5.11 -3.15
C ILE A 126 4.25 4.81 -1.89
N VAL A 127 3.64 4.09 -0.95
CA VAL A 127 4.32 3.57 0.24
C VAL A 127 4.28 2.05 0.19
N THR A 128 5.42 1.40 0.43
CA THR A 128 5.50 -0.06 0.47
C THR A 128 6.53 -0.52 1.50
N GLY A 129 6.35 -1.71 2.04
CA GLY A 129 7.31 -2.33 2.94
C GLY A 129 8.45 -3.03 2.19
N THR A 130 9.54 -3.29 2.88
CA THR A 130 10.56 -4.22 2.42
C THR A 130 10.14 -5.64 2.79
N ARG A 131 10.03 -6.55 1.83
CA ARG A 131 9.82 -7.97 2.14
C ARG A 131 11.15 -8.60 2.55
N ALA A 132 11.51 -8.56 3.82
CA ALA A 132 12.62 -9.35 4.35
C ALA A 132 12.11 -10.73 4.77
N ARG A 133 12.00 -11.68 3.84
CA ARG A 133 11.65 -13.10 4.15
C ARG A 133 12.75 -13.85 4.88
N ASN A 134 13.97 -13.37 4.86
CA ASN A 134 15.11 -14.05 5.47
C ASN A 134 15.68 -13.27 6.65
N LYS A 135 16.01 -14.01 7.71
CA LYS A 135 16.69 -13.54 8.93
C LYS A 135 18.07 -12.91 8.70
N PHE A 136 18.49 -12.78 7.46
CA PHE A 136 19.72 -12.09 7.10
C PHE A 136 19.48 -10.58 7.08
N LYS A 137 20.11 -9.89 7.99
CA LYS A 137 20.13 -8.43 8.17
C LYS A 137 20.79 -7.67 7.01
N SER A 138 20.96 -8.26 5.84
CA SER A 138 21.41 -7.54 4.65
C SER A 138 20.21 -6.86 4.00
N VAL A 139 20.31 -5.56 3.85
CA VAL A 139 19.34 -4.62 3.30
C VAL A 139 19.11 -4.91 1.81
N LEU A 140 18.46 -6.02 1.50
CA LEU A 140 18.02 -6.29 0.14
C LEU A 140 16.56 -5.85 0.03
N LEU A 141 16.33 -4.89 -0.83
CA LEU A 141 14.99 -4.51 -1.27
C LEU A 141 14.36 -5.71 -1.98
N GLY A 142 13.15 -6.11 -1.59
CA GLY A 142 12.44 -7.19 -2.26
C GLY A 142 12.19 -6.86 -3.73
N SER A 143 12.03 -7.87 -4.59
CA SER A 143 11.86 -7.68 -6.04
C SER A 143 10.69 -6.75 -6.37
N VAL A 144 9.53 -6.93 -5.74
CA VAL A 144 8.36 -6.06 -5.96
C VAL A 144 8.67 -4.61 -5.59
N ALA A 145 9.25 -4.36 -4.42
CA ALA A 145 9.60 -3.02 -3.98
C ALA A 145 10.66 -2.37 -4.90
N SER A 146 11.66 -3.15 -5.35
CA SER A 146 12.68 -2.71 -6.29
C SER A 146 12.08 -2.29 -7.64
N ASP A 147 11.19 -3.10 -8.19
CA ASP A 147 10.52 -2.80 -9.45
C ASP A 147 9.58 -1.60 -9.32
N VAL A 148 8.84 -1.49 -8.21
CA VAL A 148 8.00 -0.31 -7.96
C VAL A 148 8.83 0.96 -7.91
N VAL A 149 9.97 0.97 -7.20
CA VAL A 149 10.88 2.13 -7.15
C VAL A 149 11.41 2.48 -8.54
N THR A 150 11.73 1.48 -9.35
CA THR A 150 12.31 1.67 -10.69
C THR A 150 11.30 2.25 -11.68
N TYR A 151 10.05 1.80 -11.64
CA TYR A 151 9.07 2.09 -12.68
C TYR A 151 7.94 3.05 -12.24
N ALA A 152 7.86 3.44 -10.98
CA ALA A 152 6.86 4.38 -10.52
C ALA A 152 7.02 5.76 -11.15
N HIS A 153 5.89 6.41 -11.48
CA HIS A 153 5.85 7.78 -12.01
C HIS A 153 5.84 8.84 -10.91
N CYS A 154 5.74 8.45 -9.66
CA CYS A 154 5.68 9.31 -8.48
C CYS A 154 6.71 8.86 -7.43
N PRO A 155 6.95 9.68 -6.38
CA PRO A 155 7.80 9.29 -5.25
C PRO A 155 7.37 7.98 -4.62
N VAL A 156 8.34 7.20 -4.16
CA VAL A 156 8.13 5.93 -3.46
C VAL A 156 8.84 5.97 -2.10
N LEU A 157 8.10 5.70 -1.05
CA LEU A 157 8.61 5.55 0.31
C LEU A 157 8.68 4.08 0.66
N ILE A 158 9.86 3.64 1.08
CA ILE A 158 10.11 2.27 1.52
C ILE A 158 10.18 2.22 3.04
N ALA A 159 9.24 1.52 3.67
CA ALA A 159 9.25 1.26 5.10
C ALA A 159 10.07 0.00 5.41
N LYS A 160 11.03 0.12 6.35
CA LYS A 160 11.92 -0.96 6.80
C LYS A 160 11.58 -1.44 8.20
#